data_c81c7378498c9bd1aaf56b9e7b8ccb9c
#
_entry.id   c81c7378498c9bd1aaf56b9e7b8ccb9c
#
_cell.length_a   1.000
_cell.length_b   1.000
_cell.length_c   1.000
_cell.angle_alpha   90.00
_cell.angle_beta   90.00
_cell.angle_gamma   90.00
#
_symmetry.space_group_name_H-M   'P 1'
#
loop_
_entity.id
_entity.type
_entity.pdbx_description
1 polymer ?
#
loop_
_entity_poly.entity_id
_entity_poly.type
_entity_poly.pdbx_seq_one_letter_code
_entity_poly.pdbx_strand_id
1 'polypeptide(L)'
;MTKYFNFEVNNMKKIEMYVNTPAKGKLPEQFNDENYKKVQEYHKSLAVYEPTPLVSLDALAEELGVKAVYLKDESKRFGLNAFKALGASYAVGNILKNMDPDKTPVFVTATDGNHGRAVAWAAAQAGYKSVVFMPKGTAQCRVDAIHQVSDAEVTVTDLNYDDAVRLATAYAKEHNGYLVQDTGFEGYEEIPWDITLGYTHMAAEAADQLGGITPTHVFLQAGVGSMAGGVLGYLTNRYGSGSFKTSIMEAYDAACIFDSVKQGGLVASGGNPETIMAGLNCGEANIFTFPVLRDFAEFFFKLPDYVTEEGMRKLSQAGVVAGECGAVGTGLLMNLCGKEEFAEMKKQMGLDENSVVLLFSTEGNTDPDSYERIVKGQAADNCGVR
;
A
#
# COMPACT_ATOMS: atom_id res chain seq x y z
N MET A 1 -13.74 41.22 -35.98
CA MET A 1 -14.18 39.95 -35.36
C MET A 1 -12.91 39.22 -34.93
N THR A 2 -12.48 39.44 -33.71
CA THR A 2 -11.27 38.84 -33.14
C THR A 2 -11.69 37.60 -32.39
N LYS A 3 -11.35 36.41 -32.90
CA LYS A 3 -11.58 35.13 -32.21
C LYS A 3 -10.54 35.03 -31.09
N TYR A 4 -10.98 35.11 -29.84
CA TYR A 4 -10.22 34.69 -28.67
C TYR A 4 -10.20 33.18 -28.64
N PHE A 5 -9.04 32.58 -28.87
CA PHE A 5 -8.75 31.20 -28.49
C PHE A 5 -8.40 31.22 -27.01
N ASN A 6 -9.33 30.81 -26.16
CA ASN A 6 -9.01 30.42 -24.78
C ASN A 6 -8.23 29.10 -24.86
N PHE A 7 -6.92 29.17 -24.70
CA PHE A 7 -6.15 28.02 -24.26
C PHE A 7 -6.48 27.85 -22.76
N GLU A 8 -7.30 26.87 -22.42
CA GLU A 8 -7.33 26.33 -21.07
C GLU A 8 -5.93 25.84 -20.75
N VAL A 9 -5.22 26.56 -19.89
CA VAL A 9 -4.00 26.10 -19.26
C VAL A 9 -4.44 24.92 -18.38
N ASN A 10 -4.19 23.71 -18.87
CA ASN A 10 -4.37 22.49 -18.10
C ASN A 10 -3.66 22.67 -16.76
N ASN A 11 -4.41 22.78 -15.67
CA ASN A 11 -3.92 22.73 -14.30
C ASN A 11 -3.46 21.30 -14.02
N MET A 12 -2.33 20.89 -14.61
CA MET A 12 -1.76 19.58 -14.29
C MET A 12 -1.39 19.56 -12.82
N LYS A 13 -1.94 18.63 -12.07
CA LYS A 13 -1.57 18.34 -10.68
C LYS A 13 -0.06 18.14 -10.61
N LYS A 14 0.58 18.74 -9.60
CA LYS A 14 2.01 18.67 -9.39
C LYS A 14 2.30 17.83 -8.15
N ILE A 15 3.51 17.29 -8.06
CA ILE A 15 3.99 16.66 -6.82
C ILE A 15 3.97 17.72 -5.72
N GLU A 16 3.30 17.41 -4.61
CA GLU A 16 3.35 18.21 -3.40
C GLU A 16 4.09 17.46 -2.31
N MET A 17 4.93 18.18 -1.55
CA MET A 17 5.67 17.64 -0.40
C MET A 17 5.35 18.45 0.85
N TYR A 18 5.06 17.78 1.94
CA TYR A 18 5.04 18.34 3.28
C TYR A 18 6.20 17.78 4.09
N VAL A 19 7.01 18.66 4.66
CA VAL A 19 8.12 18.31 5.56
C VAL A 19 7.60 18.32 6.99
N ASN A 20 7.60 17.18 7.62
CA ASN A 20 7.19 16.98 9.00
C ASN A 20 8.39 17.04 9.94
N THR A 21 8.14 17.39 11.19
CA THR A 21 9.09 17.26 12.29
C THR A 21 8.60 16.17 13.22
N PRO A 22 9.03 14.90 12.99
CA PRO A 22 8.51 13.78 13.74
C PRO A 22 8.87 13.89 15.22
N ALA A 23 7.89 13.61 16.08
CA ALA A 23 8.06 13.69 17.55
C ALA A 23 9.02 12.61 18.07
N LYS A 24 9.21 11.51 17.32
CA LYS A 24 10.07 10.36 17.68
C LYS A 24 9.74 9.80 19.06
N GLY A 25 8.45 9.67 19.34
CA GLY A 25 7.93 9.15 20.59
C GLY A 25 8.19 7.65 20.78
N LYS A 26 7.37 7.02 21.61
CA LYS A 26 7.39 5.56 21.77
C LYS A 26 6.49 4.91 20.73
N LEU A 27 7.00 3.88 20.05
CA LEU A 27 6.17 3.02 19.19
C LEU A 27 5.04 2.38 20.01
N PRO A 28 3.86 2.15 19.38
CA PRO A 28 2.84 1.29 19.96
C PRO A 28 3.40 -0.04 20.44
N GLU A 29 2.86 -0.55 21.54
CA GLU A 29 3.37 -1.77 22.20
C GLU A 29 3.28 -3.03 21.32
N GLN A 30 2.43 -3.00 20.31
CA GLN A 30 2.32 -4.07 19.32
C GLN A 30 3.61 -4.27 18.51
N PHE A 31 4.41 -3.22 18.32
CA PHE A 31 5.69 -3.27 17.61
C PHE A 31 6.81 -3.73 18.55
N ASN A 32 6.94 -5.03 18.75
CA ASN A 32 7.95 -5.65 19.58
C ASN A 32 8.45 -6.97 18.98
N ASP A 33 9.62 -7.43 19.42
CA ASP A 33 10.30 -8.60 18.88
C ASP A 33 9.49 -9.90 19.01
N GLU A 34 8.69 -10.02 20.09
CA GLU A 34 7.84 -11.20 20.30
C GLU A 34 6.76 -11.31 19.22
N ASN A 35 6.06 -10.20 18.94
CA ASN A 35 5.04 -10.19 17.89
C ASN A 35 5.65 -10.38 16.50
N TYR A 36 6.79 -9.76 16.21
CA TYR A 36 7.48 -9.98 14.92
C TYR A 36 7.88 -11.43 14.73
N LYS A 37 8.36 -12.09 15.79
CA LYS A 37 8.69 -13.51 15.76
C LYS A 37 7.46 -14.36 15.50
N LYS A 38 6.32 -14.10 16.17
CA LYS A 38 5.06 -14.81 15.93
C LYS A 38 4.60 -14.68 14.48
N VAL A 39 4.65 -13.48 13.92
CA VAL A 39 4.30 -13.21 12.52
C VAL A 39 5.20 -14.00 11.56
N GLN A 40 6.51 -13.97 11.78
CA GLN A 40 7.47 -14.68 10.92
C GLN A 40 7.29 -16.19 11.00
N GLU A 41 7.11 -16.74 12.21
CA GLU A 41 6.86 -18.16 12.43
C GLU A 41 5.56 -18.61 11.73
N TYR A 42 4.49 -17.81 11.86
CA TYR A 42 3.23 -18.08 11.20
C TYR A 42 3.39 -18.12 9.66
N HIS A 43 3.94 -17.09 9.04
CA HIS A 43 4.09 -17.07 7.59
C HIS A 43 5.01 -18.18 7.09
N LYS A 44 6.13 -18.45 7.77
CA LYS A 44 7.05 -19.54 7.44
C LYS A 44 6.43 -20.93 7.59
N SER A 45 5.34 -21.07 8.35
CA SER A 45 4.60 -22.33 8.48
C SER A 45 3.63 -22.60 7.33
N LEU A 46 3.31 -21.59 6.51
CA LEU A 46 2.42 -21.75 5.36
C LEU A 46 3.14 -22.51 4.25
N ALA A 47 2.48 -23.53 3.68
CA ALA A 47 3.06 -24.36 2.62
C ALA A 47 3.47 -23.58 1.35
N VAL A 48 2.85 -22.43 1.13
CA VAL A 48 3.12 -21.52 -0.01
C VAL A 48 4.18 -20.48 0.28
N TYR A 49 4.78 -20.52 1.48
CA TYR A 49 5.74 -19.49 1.86
C TYR A 49 7.05 -19.62 1.08
N GLU A 50 7.38 -18.52 0.44
CA GLU A 50 8.71 -18.25 -0.09
C GLU A 50 9.03 -16.77 0.17
N PRO A 51 10.28 -16.41 0.53
CA PRO A 51 10.65 -15.01 0.65
C PRO A 51 10.59 -14.34 -0.72
N THR A 52 9.94 -13.19 -0.81
CA THR A 52 9.93 -12.42 -2.05
C THR A 52 11.29 -11.76 -2.31
N PRO A 53 11.63 -11.44 -3.57
CA PRO A 53 12.94 -10.88 -3.88
C PRO A 53 13.14 -9.46 -3.30
N LEU A 54 14.38 -9.16 -2.91
CA LEU A 54 14.90 -7.80 -2.82
C LEU A 54 15.76 -7.55 -4.06
N VAL A 55 15.25 -6.76 -5.00
CA VAL A 55 15.89 -6.49 -6.28
C VAL A 55 16.83 -5.29 -6.15
N SER A 56 18.10 -5.42 -6.54
CA SER A 56 19.00 -4.28 -6.70
C SER A 56 18.76 -3.62 -8.06
N LEU A 57 18.48 -2.33 -8.07
CA LEU A 57 18.26 -1.52 -9.27
C LEU A 57 19.51 -0.68 -9.57
N ASP A 58 20.64 -1.36 -9.82
CA ASP A 58 21.97 -0.72 -9.93
C ASP A 58 22.02 0.32 -11.05
N ALA A 59 21.46 0.01 -12.23
CA ALA A 59 21.40 0.95 -13.35
C ALA A 59 20.56 2.19 -13.02
N LEU A 60 19.49 2.03 -12.25
CA LEU A 60 18.68 3.16 -11.78
C LEU A 60 19.44 3.99 -10.74
N ALA A 61 20.17 3.35 -9.83
CA ALA A 61 20.99 4.05 -8.84
C ALA A 61 22.06 4.93 -9.50
N GLU A 62 22.77 4.38 -10.50
CA GLU A 62 23.76 5.10 -11.29
C GLU A 62 23.14 6.29 -12.03
N GLU A 63 22.02 6.09 -12.74
CA GLU A 63 21.29 7.13 -13.47
C GLU A 63 20.86 8.29 -12.56
N LEU A 64 20.42 7.99 -11.34
CA LEU A 64 19.90 8.98 -10.39
C LEU A 64 20.99 9.60 -9.50
N GLY A 65 22.22 9.09 -9.57
CA GLY A 65 23.34 9.58 -8.78
C GLY A 65 23.17 9.31 -7.28
N VAL A 66 22.62 8.16 -6.91
CA VAL A 66 22.51 7.67 -5.54
C VAL A 66 23.36 6.40 -5.37
N LYS A 67 23.73 6.06 -4.12
CA LYS A 67 24.61 4.92 -3.85
C LYS A 67 23.98 3.56 -4.20
N ALA A 68 22.72 3.36 -3.86
CA ALA A 68 22.01 2.14 -4.16
C ALA A 68 20.49 2.35 -4.10
N VAL A 69 19.77 1.58 -4.92
CA VAL A 69 18.30 1.49 -4.87
C VAL A 69 17.92 0.00 -4.76
N TYR A 70 17.24 -0.34 -3.69
CA TYR A 70 16.70 -1.67 -3.45
C TYR A 70 15.18 -1.64 -3.51
N LEU A 71 14.58 -2.62 -4.17
CA LEU A 71 13.13 -2.76 -4.33
C LEU A 71 12.70 -4.11 -3.76
N LYS A 72 11.89 -4.11 -2.69
CA LYS A 72 11.23 -5.31 -2.19
C LYS A 72 10.03 -5.61 -3.09
N ASP A 73 10.10 -6.70 -3.84
CA ASP A 73 9.11 -7.06 -4.87
C ASP A 73 8.07 -8.04 -4.33
N GLU A 74 6.93 -7.52 -3.89
CA GLU A 74 5.79 -8.29 -3.37
C GLU A 74 4.86 -8.84 -4.47
N SER A 75 5.18 -8.65 -5.75
CA SER A 75 4.34 -9.12 -6.86
C SER A 75 4.18 -10.65 -6.91
N LYS A 76 5.03 -11.38 -6.17
CA LYS A 76 5.00 -12.85 -6.15
C LYS A 76 4.49 -13.44 -4.84
N ARG A 77 4.07 -12.59 -3.88
CA ARG A 77 3.66 -13.04 -2.56
C ARG A 77 2.54 -14.07 -2.63
N PHE A 78 2.81 -15.30 -2.20
CA PHE A 78 1.90 -16.46 -2.16
C PHE A 78 1.16 -16.74 -3.49
N GLY A 79 1.71 -16.31 -4.62
CA GLY A 79 1.06 -16.40 -5.93
C GLY A 79 -0.13 -15.45 -6.12
N LEU A 80 -0.34 -14.50 -5.20
CA LEU A 80 -1.49 -13.59 -5.23
C LEU A 80 -1.16 -12.21 -5.84
N ASN A 81 0.02 -12.03 -6.41
CA ASN A 81 0.41 -10.82 -7.13
C ASN A 81 0.34 -9.52 -6.29
N ALA A 82 0.28 -9.62 -4.95
CA ALA A 82 0.24 -8.47 -4.04
C ALA A 82 0.55 -8.84 -2.58
N PHE A 83 1.08 -7.89 -1.80
CA PHE A 83 1.46 -8.04 -0.38
C PHE A 83 0.30 -8.32 0.58
N LYS A 84 -0.93 -7.98 0.20
CA LYS A 84 -2.12 -8.02 1.08
C LYS A 84 -2.34 -9.38 1.74
N ALA A 85 -1.86 -10.45 1.11
CA ALA A 85 -1.92 -11.80 1.66
C ALA A 85 -1.22 -11.97 3.02
N LEU A 86 -0.16 -11.20 3.30
CA LEU A 86 0.54 -11.24 4.59
C LEU A 86 -0.38 -10.82 5.74
N GLY A 87 -1.04 -9.67 5.61
CA GLY A 87 -1.94 -9.18 6.65
C GLY A 87 -3.20 -10.04 6.79
N ALA A 88 -3.85 -10.35 5.66
CA ALA A 88 -5.08 -11.12 5.67
C ALA A 88 -4.91 -12.52 6.25
N SER A 89 -3.84 -13.25 5.85
CA SER A 89 -3.60 -14.60 6.34
C SER A 89 -3.29 -14.62 7.84
N TYR A 90 -2.50 -13.67 8.32
CA TYR A 90 -2.16 -13.59 9.74
C TYR A 90 -3.40 -13.28 10.60
N ALA A 91 -4.23 -12.33 10.18
CA ALA A 91 -5.47 -12.00 10.88
C ALA A 91 -6.47 -13.17 10.88
N VAL A 92 -6.70 -13.81 9.72
CA VAL A 92 -7.56 -14.99 9.63
C VAL A 92 -7.01 -16.13 10.51
N GLY A 93 -5.70 -16.38 10.49
CA GLY A 93 -5.05 -17.38 11.32
C GLY A 93 -5.23 -17.13 12.83
N ASN A 94 -5.11 -15.88 13.28
CA ASN A 94 -5.34 -15.51 14.68
C ASN A 94 -6.82 -15.64 15.09
N ILE A 95 -7.75 -15.25 14.22
CA ILE A 95 -9.19 -15.47 14.47
C ILE A 95 -9.46 -16.96 14.67
N LEU A 96 -8.99 -17.82 13.77
CA LEU A 96 -9.21 -19.26 13.81
C LEU A 96 -8.59 -19.93 15.05
N LYS A 97 -7.44 -19.44 15.49
CA LYS A 97 -6.76 -19.94 16.69
C LYS A 97 -7.53 -19.65 17.97
N ASN A 98 -8.26 -18.52 18.00
CA ASN A 98 -8.93 -18.00 19.20
C ASN A 98 -10.45 -18.22 19.20
N MET A 99 -11.03 -18.64 18.07
CA MET A 99 -12.47 -18.86 17.98
C MET A 99 -12.93 -20.17 18.64
N ASP A 100 -14.21 -20.24 18.95
CA ASP A 100 -14.87 -21.46 19.36
C ASP A 100 -14.84 -22.51 18.22
N PRO A 101 -14.26 -23.71 18.43
CA PRO A 101 -14.13 -24.73 17.39
C PRO A 101 -15.47 -25.25 16.84
N ASP A 102 -16.57 -25.07 17.56
CA ASP A 102 -17.91 -25.47 17.10
C ASP A 102 -18.56 -24.44 16.17
N LYS A 103 -17.92 -23.28 15.95
CA LYS A 103 -18.40 -22.23 15.05
C LYS A 103 -17.87 -22.43 13.63
N THR A 104 -18.73 -22.12 12.67
CA THR A 104 -18.35 -22.03 11.25
C THR A 104 -18.49 -20.58 10.81
N PRO A 105 -17.45 -19.77 10.98
CA PRO A 105 -17.52 -18.35 10.65
C PRO A 105 -17.56 -18.11 9.14
N VAL A 106 -18.11 -16.96 8.77
CA VAL A 106 -17.96 -16.35 7.44
C VAL A 106 -17.01 -15.17 7.58
N PHE A 107 -15.99 -15.10 6.72
CA PHE A 107 -15.07 -13.95 6.67
C PHE A 107 -15.60 -12.91 5.70
N VAL A 108 -15.76 -11.68 6.16
CA VAL A 108 -16.40 -10.60 5.41
C VAL A 108 -15.41 -9.45 5.22
N THR A 109 -15.37 -8.87 4.04
CA THR A 109 -14.55 -7.68 3.79
C THR A 109 -15.14 -6.79 2.70
N ALA A 110 -14.71 -5.53 2.68
CA ALA A 110 -14.89 -4.63 1.54
C ALA A 110 -13.53 -4.28 0.92
N THR A 111 -13.47 -4.16 -0.41
CA THR A 111 -12.20 -4.03 -1.12
C THR A 111 -12.37 -3.46 -2.52
N ASP A 112 -11.31 -2.83 -3.01
CA ASP A 112 -11.09 -2.51 -4.42
C ASP A 112 -10.45 -3.65 -5.24
N GLY A 113 -10.00 -4.76 -4.56
CA GLY A 113 -9.46 -5.95 -5.23
C GLY A 113 -8.48 -6.76 -4.38
N ASN A 114 -7.26 -6.28 -4.17
CA ASN A 114 -6.17 -7.07 -3.58
C ASN A 114 -6.44 -7.55 -2.15
N HIS A 115 -7.07 -6.72 -1.31
CA HIS A 115 -7.38 -7.10 0.06
C HIS A 115 -8.48 -8.19 0.09
N GLY A 116 -9.56 -8.02 -0.68
CA GLY A 116 -10.61 -9.04 -0.77
C GLY A 116 -10.10 -10.36 -1.32
N ARG A 117 -9.25 -10.34 -2.35
CA ARG A 117 -8.61 -11.55 -2.85
C ARG A 117 -7.76 -12.24 -1.78
N ALA A 118 -7.03 -11.47 -0.98
CA ALA A 118 -6.21 -11.99 0.09
C ALA A 118 -7.05 -12.62 1.23
N VAL A 119 -8.15 -11.95 1.65
CA VAL A 119 -9.07 -12.48 2.66
C VAL A 119 -9.78 -13.73 2.15
N ALA A 120 -10.30 -13.69 0.91
CA ALA A 120 -10.97 -14.83 0.29
C ALA A 120 -10.04 -16.04 0.15
N TRP A 121 -8.80 -15.82 -0.29
CA TRP A 121 -7.78 -16.86 -0.32
C TRP A 121 -7.47 -17.43 1.07
N ALA A 122 -7.24 -16.58 2.06
CA ALA A 122 -6.91 -17.03 3.42
C ALA A 122 -8.04 -17.83 4.05
N ALA A 123 -9.29 -17.42 3.87
CA ALA A 123 -10.48 -18.16 4.31
C ALA A 123 -10.58 -19.52 3.61
N ALA A 124 -10.40 -19.57 2.27
CA ALA A 124 -10.45 -20.79 1.49
C ALA A 124 -9.34 -21.79 1.87
N GLN A 125 -8.10 -21.33 2.11
CA GLN A 125 -7.01 -22.19 2.60
C GLN A 125 -7.34 -22.84 3.94
N ALA A 126 -8.16 -22.18 4.75
CA ALA A 126 -8.62 -22.71 6.05
C ALA A 126 -9.95 -23.49 5.96
N GLY A 127 -10.56 -23.62 4.77
CA GLY A 127 -11.81 -24.34 4.56
C GLY A 127 -13.07 -23.57 4.92
N TYR A 128 -13.01 -22.24 5.02
CA TYR A 128 -14.13 -21.37 5.39
C TYR A 128 -14.62 -20.50 4.22
N LYS A 129 -15.87 -20.06 4.33
CA LYS A 129 -16.50 -19.16 3.35
C LYS A 129 -16.09 -17.70 3.58
N SER A 130 -16.10 -16.94 2.49
CA SER A 130 -15.93 -15.49 2.53
C SER A 130 -16.96 -14.76 1.69
N VAL A 131 -17.27 -13.52 2.10
CA VAL A 131 -18.14 -12.58 1.41
C VAL A 131 -17.39 -11.29 1.18
N VAL A 132 -17.37 -10.83 -0.05
CA VAL A 132 -16.57 -9.67 -0.47
C VAL A 132 -17.48 -8.64 -1.12
N PHE A 133 -17.52 -7.45 -0.54
CA PHE A 133 -18.21 -6.30 -1.10
C PHE A 133 -17.20 -5.42 -1.83
N MET A 134 -17.53 -5.02 -3.06
CA MET A 134 -16.67 -4.17 -3.88
C MET A 134 -17.39 -2.85 -4.22
N PRO A 135 -16.67 -1.71 -4.22
CA PRO A 135 -17.27 -0.43 -4.52
C PRO A 135 -17.68 -0.34 -6.00
N LYS A 136 -18.55 0.63 -6.29
CA LYS A 136 -18.97 0.96 -7.65
C LYS A 136 -17.77 1.22 -8.55
N GLY A 137 -17.82 0.68 -9.77
CA GLY A 137 -16.80 0.90 -10.80
C GLY A 137 -15.59 -0.04 -10.69
N THR A 138 -15.61 -1.01 -9.78
CA THR A 138 -14.57 -2.04 -9.73
C THR A 138 -14.49 -2.81 -11.05
N ALA A 139 -13.28 -2.91 -11.61
CA ALA A 139 -13.03 -3.62 -12.85
C ALA A 139 -13.31 -5.13 -12.72
N GLN A 140 -13.91 -5.73 -13.77
CA GLN A 140 -14.28 -7.15 -13.77
C GLN A 140 -13.08 -8.07 -13.51
N CYS A 141 -11.90 -7.75 -14.03
CA CYS A 141 -10.68 -8.53 -13.79
C CYS A 141 -10.34 -8.69 -12.30
N ARG A 142 -10.71 -7.74 -11.44
CA ARG A 142 -10.51 -7.81 -9.98
C ARG A 142 -11.51 -8.74 -9.30
N VAL A 143 -12.76 -8.76 -9.78
CA VAL A 143 -13.78 -9.75 -9.36
C VAL A 143 -13.33 -11.16 -9.74
N ASP A 144 -12.90 -11.33 -10.99
CA ASP A 144 -12.43 -12.61 -11.51
C ASP A 144 -11.21 -13.13 -10.75
N ALA A 145 -10.30 -12.21 -10.35
CA ALA A 145 -9.12 -12.56 -9.56
C ALA A 145 -9.48 -13.11 -8.15
N ILE A 146 -10.59 -12.71 -7.56
CA ILE A 146 -11.11 -13.28 -6.31
C ILE A 146 -11.64 -14.69 -6.57
N HIS A 147 -12.44 -14.87 -7.62
CA HIS A 147 -12.98 -16.18 -7.97
C HIS A 147 -11.93 -17.21 -8.40
N GLN A 148 -10.76 -16.77 -8.90
CA GLN A 148 -9.63 -17.67 -9.21
C GLN A 148 -9.01 -18.33 -7.97
N VAL A 149 -9.17 -17.74 -6.80
CA VAL A 149 -8.51 -18.20 -5.56
C VAL A 149 -9.47 -18.76 -4.53
N SER A 150 -10.79 -18.61 -4.74
CA SER A 150 -11.82 -19.04 -3.78
C SER A 150 -13.22 -19.09 -4.40
N ASP A 151 -14.14 -19.77 -3.73
CA ASP A 151 -15.59 -19.74 -3.99
C ASP A 151 -16.27 -18.61 -3.20
N ALA A 152 -15.62 -17.46 -3.05
CA ALA A 152 -16.16 -16.31 -2.32
C ALA A 152 -17.44 -15.80 -2.97
N GLU A 153 -18.38 -15.37 -2.16
CA GLU A 153 -19.52 -14.58 -2.62
C GLU A 153 -19.08 -13.14 -2.83
N VAL A 154 -19.06 -12.67 -4.07
CA VAL A 154 -18.59 -11.32 -4.43
C VAL A 154 -19.76 -10.49 -4.91
N THR A 155 -19.94 -9.30 -4.32
CA THR A 155 -20.97 -8.34 -4.71
C THR A 155 -20.31 -7.00 -5.07
N VAL A 156 -20.41 -6.59 -6.33
CA VAL A 156 -20.10 -5.22 -6.73
C VAL A 156 -21.30 -4.34 -6.41
N THR A 157 -21.10 -3.36 -5.55
CA THR A 157 -22.17 -2.48 -5.05
C THR A 157 -22.28 -1.20 -5.88
N ASP A 158 -23.34 -0.41 -5.68
CA ASP A 158 -23.44 0.96 -6.20
C ASP A 158 -22.85 2.01 -5.22
N LEU A 159 -22.13 1.55 -4.19
CA LEU A 159 -21.59 2.37 -3.10
C LEU A 159 -20.13 2.79 -3.40
N ASN A 160 -19.69 3.88 -2.76
CA ASN A 160 -18.27 4.18 -2.63
C ASN A 160 -17.58 3.20 -1.68
N TYR A 161 -16.24 3.30 -1.57
CA TYR A 161 -15.45 2.38 -0.73
C TYR A 161 -15.86 2.42 0.75
N ASP A 162 -16.00 3.59 1.34
CA ASP A 162 -16.30 3.74 2.78
C ASP A 162 -17.70 3.20 3.12
N ASP A 163 -18.68 3.42 2.25
CA ASP A 163 -20.02 2.86 2.41
C ASP A 163 -20.05 1.34 2.19
N ALA A 164 -19.20 0.81 1.29
CA ALA A 164 -19.03 -0.64 1.14
C ALA A 164 -18.42 -1.28 2.40
N VAL A 165 -17.49 -0.60 3.10
CA VAL A 165 -16.95 -1.03 4.41
C VAL A 165 -18.05 -1.04 5.47
N ARG A 166 -18.91 -0.02 5.51
CA ARG A 166 -20.07 0.01 6.43
C ARG A 166 -21.06 -1.13 6.17
N LEU A 167 -21.30 -1.43 4.89
CA LEU A 167 -22.14 -2.57 4.48
C LEU A 167 -21.53 -3.90 4.92
N ALA A 168 -20.23 -4.12 4.67
CA ALA A 168 -19.51 -5.31 5.11
C ALA A 168 -19.56 -5.49 6.64
N THR A 169 -19.41 -4.39 7.38
CA THR A 169 -19.50 -4.37 8.84
C THR A 169 -20.89 -4.80 9.33
N ALA A 170 -21.94 -4.25 8.73
CA ALA A 170 -23.33 -4.61 9.07
C ALA A 170 -23.62 -6.09 8.75
N TYR A 171 -23.19 -6.55 7.57
CA TYR A 171 -23.34 -7.94 7.14
C TYR A 171 -22.63 -8.91 8.09
N ALA A 172 -21.38 -8.64 8.45
CA ALA A 172 -20.63 -9.48 9.38
C ALA A 172 -21.35 -9.61 10.74
N LYS A 173 -21.88 -8.50 11.26
CA LYS A 173 -22.63 -8.49 12.51
C LYS A 173 -23.94 -9.31 12.43
N GLU A 174 -24.69 -9.15 11.34
CA GLU A 174 -25.97 -9.85 11.14
C GLU A 174 -25.78 -11.36 11.01
N HIS A 175 -24.69 -11.81 10.36
CA HIS A 175 -24.44 -13.22 10.08
C HIS A 175 -23.46 -13.87 11.07
N ASN A 176 -23.14 -13.22 12.20
CA ASN A 176 -22.15 -13.69 13.18
C ASN A 176 -20.81 -14.05 12.53
N GLY A 177 -20.44 -13.32 11.45
CA GLY A 177 -19.17 -13.43 10.73
C GLY A 177 -18.08 -12.56 11.33
N TYR A 178 -16.88 -12.70 10.80
CA TYR A 178 -15.74 -11.83 11.13
C TYR A 178 -15.49 -10.83 10.01
N LEU A 179 -15.58 -9.54 10.34
CA LEU A 179 -15.06 -8.50 9.46
C LEU A 179 -13.54 -8.58 9.44
N VAL A 180 -12.93 -8.67 8.26
CA VAL A 180 -11.47 -8.64 8.08
C VAL A 180 -11.14 -7.46 7.17
N GLN A 181 -11.00 -6.28 7.80
CA GLN A 181 -10.76 -5.01 7.12
C GLN A 181 -9.42 -4.42 7.55
N ASP A 182 -8.67 -3.87 6.60
CA ASP A 182 -7.31 -3.36 6.83
C ASP A 182 -7.28 -1.88 7.27
N THR A 183 -8.43 -1.30 7.58
CA THR A 183 -8.55 -0.02 8.27
C THR A 183 -9.07 -0.21 9.68
N GLY A 184 -8.57 0.61 10.63
CA GLY A 184 -8.99 0.56 12.02
C GLY A 184 -9.84 1.77 12.40
N PHE A 185 -10.88 1.54 13.18
CA PHE A 185 -11.78 2.55 13.73
C PHE A 185 -12.16 2.20 15.16
N GLU A 186 -12.75 3.13 15.90
CA GLU A 186 -13.09 2.94 17.32
C GLU A 186 -13.97 1.68 17.51
N GLY A 187 -13.52 0.79 18.40
CA GLY A 187 -14.18 -0.50 18.67
C GLY A 187 -13.84 -1.63 17.67
N TYR A 188 -12.96 -1.37 16.69
CA TYR A 188 -12.45 -2.37 15.76
C TYR A 188 -10.93 -2.27 15.66
N GLU A 189 -10.20 -2.92 16.57
CA GLU A 189 -8.79 -2.72 16.80
C GLU A 189 -7.95 -3.97 16.56
N GLU A 190 -8.36 -5.11 17.09
CA GLU A 190 -7.58 -6.35 17.13
C GLU A 190 -7.21 -6.83 15.72
N ILE A 191 -8.20 -6.98 14.84
CA ILE A 191 -7.99 -7.47 13.47
C ILE A 191 -7.15 -6.50 12.62
N PRO A 192 -7.40 -5.16 12.63
CA PRO A 192 -6.49 -4.21 11.97
C PRO A 192 -5.05 -4.24 12.48
N TRP A 193 -4.84 -4.48 13.79
CA TRP A 193 -3.50 -4.68 14.33
C TRP A 193 -2.86 -5.98 13.82
N ASP A 194 -3.60 -7.08 13.77
CA ASP A 194 -3.09 -8.34 13.21
C ASP A 194 -2.70 -8.18 11.74
N ILE A 195 -3.53 -7.50 10.95
CA ILE A 195 -3.23 -7.19 9.55
C ILE A 195 -1.95 -6.35 9.44
N THR A 196 -1.84 -5.28 10.25
CA THR A 196 -0.68 -4.39 10.28
C THR A 196 0.59 -5.14 10.67
N LEU A 197 0.51 -6.00 11.69
CA LEU A 197 1.62 -6.86 12.11
C LEU A 197 1.99 -7.85 11.02
N GLY A 198 1.02 -8.45 10.33
CA GLY A 198 1.27 -9.32 9.18
C GLY A 198 2.15 -8.66 8.11
N TYR A 199 1.94 -7.38 7.83
CA TYR A 199 2.74 -6.62 6.87
C TYR A 199 4.19 -6.38 7.33
N THR A 200 4.50 -6.47 8.63
CA THR A 200 5.88 -6.35 9.12
C THR A 200 6.80 -7.43 8.55
N HIS A 201 6.24 -8.55 8.10
CA HIS A 201 7.02 -9.67 7.54
C HIS A 201 7.83 -9.28 6.31
N MET A 202 7.24 -8.53 5.36
CA MET A 202 8.00 -8.07 4.18
C MET A 202 9.14 -7.11 4.55
N ALA A 203 8.96 -6.30 5.61
CA ALA A 203 10.02 -5.44 6.13
C ALA A 203 11.14 -6.25 6.79
N ALA A 204 10.80 -7.32 7.52
CA ALA A 204 11.75 -8.23 8.11
C ALA A 204 12.58 -8.95 7.03
N GLU A 205 11.93 -9.49 5.99
CA GLU A 205 12.62 -10.09 4.85
C GLU A 205 13.57 -9.10 4.16
N ALA A 206 13.09 -7.86 3.90
CA ALA A 206 13.91 -6.83 3.27
C ALA A 206 15.14 -6.48 4.11
N ALA A 207 14.98 -6.32 5.43
CA ALA A 207 16.07 -6.03 6.36
C ALA A 207 17.10 -7.16 6.42
N ASP A 208 16.66 -8.42 6.41
CA ASP A 208 17.55 -9.58 6.39
C ASP A 208 18.29 -9.70 5.04
N GLN A 209 17.58 -9.45 3.91
CA GLN A 209 18.16 -9.48 2.56
C GLN A 209 19.14 -8.34 2.29
N LEU A 210 19.02 -7.20 2.97
CA LEU A 210 19.98 -6.11 2.94
C LEU A 210 21.35 -6.48 3.55
N GLY A 211 21.45 -7.62 4.27
CA GLY A 211 22.73 -8.17 4.71
C GLY A 211 23.55 -7.24 5.60
N GLY A 212 22.91 -6.46 6.46
CA GLY A 212 23.56 -5.50 7.36
C GLY A 212 23.65 -4.07 6.82
N ILE A 213 23.20 -3.81 5.60
CA ILE A 213 23.06 -2.45 5.06
C ILE A 213 21.85 -1.79 5.73
N THR A 214 22.05 -0.61 6.30
CA THR A 214 20.93 0.23 6.77
C THR A 214 20.54 1.20 5.64
N PRO A 215 19.29 1.22 5.17
CA PRO A 215 18.85 2.22 4.21
C PRO A 215 18.92 3.62 4.84
N THR A 216 19.24 4.63 4.03
CA THR A 216 19.18 6.03 4.46
C THR A 216 17.81 6.65 4.22
N HIS A 217 17.10 6.11 3.22
CA HIS A 217 15.77 6.58 2.82
C HIS A 217 14.86 5.37 2.56
N VAL A 218 13.65 5.43 3.09
CA VAL A 218 12.60 4.43 2.89
C VAL A 218 11.36 5.11 2.32
N PHE A 219 10.83 4.60 1.22
CA PHE A 219 9.67 5.14 0.53
C PHE A 219 8.50 4.17 0.68
N LEU A 220 7.40 4.63 1.27
CA LEU A 220 6.23 3.82 1.61
C LEU A 220 4.97 4.46 1.04
N GLN A 221 4.29 3.76 0.14
CA GLN A 221 2.98 4.17 -0.34
C GLN A 221 1.91 3.85 0.70
N ALA A 222 0.89 4.68 0.75
CA ALA A 222 -0.20 4.57 1.72
C ALA A 222 -1.57 4.84 1.09
N GLY A 223 -2.51 3.93 1.31
CA GLY A 223 -3.93 4.22 1.29
C GLY A 223 -4.37 4.59 2.71
N VAL A 224 -5.01 3.67 3.44
CA VAL A 224 -5.36 3.90 4.87
C VAL A 224 -4.13 4.00 5.80
N GLY A 225 -2.94 3.57 5.36
CA GLY A 225 -1.69 3.68 6.12
C GLY A 225 -1.27 2.44 6.92
N SER A 226 -2.03 1.35 6.91
CA SER A 226 -1.71 0.15 7.70
C SER A 226 -0.39 -0.50 7.26
N MET A 227 -0.14 -0.64 5.96
CA MET A 227 1.12 -1.17 5.44
C MET A 227 2.29 -0.26 5.76
N ALA A 228 2.15 1.03 5.44
CA ALA A 228 3.21 2.01 5.70
C ALA A 228 3.56 2.09 7.19
N GLY A 229 2.54 2.09 8.08
CA GLY A 229 2.74 2.07 9.53
C GLY A 229 3.38 0.78 10.03
N GLY A 230 2.97 -0.37 9.51
CA GLY A 230 3.56 -1.67 9.85
C GLY A 230 5.04 -1.75 9.48
N VAL A 231 5.38 -1.39 8.24
CA VAL A 231 6.76 -1.37 7.73
C VAL A 231 7.61 -0.36 8.50
N LEU A 232 7.11 0.88 8.67
CA LEU A 232 7.83 1.93 9.41
C LEU A 232 8.05 1.52 10.86
N GLY A 233 7.03 0.96 11.53
CA GLY A 233 7.15 0.48 12.90
C GLY A 233 8.21 -0.60 13.06
N TYR A 234 8.23 -1.59 12.17
CA TYR A 234 9.26 -2.64 12.16
C TYR A 234 10.67 -2.08 11.94
N LEU A 235 10.86 -1.27 10.88
CA LEU A 235 12.18 -0.72 10.55
C LEU A 235 12.70 0.23 11.63
N THR A 236 11.81 1.01 12.26
CA THR A 236 12.15 1.86 13.41
C THR A 236 12.60 1.05 14.63
N ASN A 237 11.92 -0.06 14.92
CA ASN A 237 12.37 -0.98 15.98
C ASN A 237 13.72 -1.62 15.63
N ARG A 238 13.91 -2.06 14.38
CA ARG A 238 15.10 -2.77 13.90
C ARG A 238 16.34 -1.91 13.85
N TYR A 239 16.23 -0.67 13.34
CA TYR A 239 17.38 0.20 13.06
C TYR A 239 17.52 1.37 14.05
N GLY A 240 16.47 1.65 14.80
CA GLY A 240 16.38 2.82 15.68
C GLY A 240 15.73 4.03 15.03
N SER A 241 15.04 4.81 15.84
CA SER A 241 14.40 6.05 15.38
C SER A 241 15.44 7.06 14.88
N GLY A 242 15.23 7.59 13.68
CA GLY A 242 16.11 8.57 13.03
C GLY A 242 17.34 7.99 12.35
N SER A 243 17.48 6.66 12.27
CA SER A 243 18.57 6.03 11.50
C SER A 243 18.37 6.12 10.00
N PHE A 244 17.17 6.38 9.54
CA PHE A 244 16.77 6.59 8.15
C PHE A 244 15.67 7.64 8.08
N LYS A 245 15.43 8.19 6.88
CA LYS A 245 14.34 9.10 6.59
C LYS A 245 13.22 8.38 5.87
N THR A 246 11.99 8.68 6.22
CA THR A 246 10.81 8.02 5.63
C THR A 246 9.98 9.00 4.83
N SER A 247 9.59 8.58 3.62
CA SER A 247 8.66 9.26 2.74
C SER A 247 7.35 8.48 2.65
N ILE A 248 6.24 9.10 3.02
CA ILE A 248 4.89 8.55 2.86
C ILE A 248 4.30 9.14 1.58
N MET A 249 3.77 8.27 0.72
CA MET A 249 3.30 8.61 -0.61
C MET A 249 1.83 8.25 -0.76
N GLU A 250 1.01 9.19 -1.18
CA GLU A 250 -0.43 9.00 -1.40
C GLU A 250 -0.83 9.50 -2.79
N ALA A 251 -1.92 8.94 -3.32
CA ALA A 251 -2.55 9.46 -4.53
C ALA A 251 -3.03 10.90 -4.30
N TYR A 252 -2.87 11.77 -5.28
CA TYR A 252 -3.09 13.21 -5.13
C TYR A 252 -4.47 13.56 -4.58
N ASP A 253 -5.52 12.91 -5.07
CA ASP A 253 -6.90 13.18 -4.68
C ASP A 253 -7.36 12.41 -3.43
N ALA A 254 -6.59 11.41 -2.99
CA ALA A 254 -6.89 10.54 -1.86
C ALA A 254 -5.76 10.58 -0.81
N ALA A 255 -5.35 11.78 -0.40
CA ALA A 255 -4.19 11.99 0.45
C ALA A 255 -4.60 12.32 1.90
N CYS A 256 -5.38 11.42 2.52
CA CYS A 256 -5.93 11.63 3.86
C CYS A 256 -4.87 11.73 4.96
N ILE A 257 -3.75 11.02 4.83
CA ILE A 257 -2.65 11.06 5.80
C ILE A 257 -1.87 12.37 5.67
N PHE A 258 -1.54 12.78 4.44
CA PHE A 258 -0.88 14.06 4.17
C PHE A 258 -1.68 15.23 4.76
N ASP A 259 -2.98 15.27 4.47
CA ASP A 259 -3.85 16.34 4.96
C ASP A 259 -3.99 16.29 6.48
N SER A 260 -4.09 15.10 7.06
CA SER A 260 -4.15 14.89 8.51
C SER A 260 -2.89 15.37 9.23
N VAL A 261 -1.71 15.04 8.71
CA VAL A 261 -0.43 15.47 9.32
C VAL A 261 -0.27 16.99 9.18
N LYS A 262 -0.59 17.54 8.01
CA LYS A 262 -0.52 18.98 7.76
C LYS A 262 -1.47 19.80 8.66
N GLN A 263 -2.64 19.24 9.00
CA GLN A 263 -3.61 19.90 9.88
C GLN A 263 -3.40 19.57 11.37
N GLY A 264 -2.52 18.62 11.68
CA GLY A 264 -2.24 18.22 13.06
C GLY A 264 -3.29 17.29 13.68
N GLY A 265 -4.20 16.71 12.91
CA GLY A 265 -5.23 15.79 13.36
C GLY A 265 -5.87 15.02 12.21
N LEU A 266 -6.55 13.93 12.50
CA LEU A 266 -7.22 13.10 11.50
C LEU A 266 -8.29 13.89 10.75
N VAL A 267 -8.20 13.88 9.42
CA VAL A 267 -9.20 14.43 8.51
C VAL A 267 -9.45 13.44 7.37
N ALA A 268 -10.69 13.33 6.95
CA ALA A 268 -11.05 12.58 5.77
C ALA A 268 -10.75 13.38 4.49
N SER A 269 -10.24 12.74 3.47
CA SER A 269 -10.19 13.34 2.12
C SER A 269 -11.61 13.42 1.58
N GLY A 270 -12.03 14.63 1.25
CA GLY A 270 -13.38 14.85 0.74
C GLY A 270 -13.50 14.52 -0.74
N GLY A 271 -14.75 14.36 -1.21
CA GLY A 271 -15.05 14.22 -2.64
C GLY A 271 -15.11 12.79 -3.14
N ASN A 272 -14.91 12.65 -4.44
CA ASN A 272 -14.90 11.37 -5.15
C ASN A 272 -13.52 11.23 -5.80
N PRO A 273 -12.52 10.75 -5.07
CA PRO A 273 -11.15 10.74 -5.56
C PRO A 273 -11.01 9.80 -6.78
N GLU A 274 -10.33 10.29 -7.81
CA GLU A 274 -10.04 9.53 -9.02
C GLU A 274 -8.53 9.34 -9.16
N THR A 275 -8.09 8.10 -9.17
CA THR A 275 -6.68 7.72 -9.39
C THR A 275 -6.59 6.32 -9.96
N ILE A 276 -5.58 6.08 -10.80
CA ILE A 276 -5.25 4.72 -11.27
C ILE A 276 -4.64 3.86 -10.16
N MET A 277 -4.10 4.48 -9.09
CA MET A 277 -3.56 3.78 -7.92
C MET A 277 -4.70 3.33 -7.00
N ALA A 278 -5.54 2.40 -7.48
CA ALA A 278 -6.78 2.01 -6.83
C ALA A 278 -6.60 1.53 -5.38
N GLY A 279 -5.53 0.80 -5.07
CA GLY A 279 -5.21 0.36 -3.70
C GLY A 279 -4.76 1.48 -2.76
N LEU A 280 -4.56 2.70 -3.26
CA LEU A 280 -4.27 3.91 -2.49
C LEU A 280 -5.46 4.88 -2.46
N ASN A 281 -6.58 4.53 -3.11
CA ASN A 281 -7.76 5.40 -3.21
C ASN A 281 -8.62 5.30 -1.95
N CYS A 282 -8.12 5.83 -0.82
CA CYS A 282 -8.74 5.75 0.49
C CYS A 282 -8.99 7.16 1.05
N GLY A 283 -10.22 7.39 1.52
CA GLY A 283 -10.62 8.70 2.07
C GLY A 283 -10.27 8.89 3.55
N GLU A 284 -10.08 7.82 4.31
CA GLU A 284 -9.88 7.86 5.76
C GLU A 284 -8.63 7.07 6.17
N ALA A 285 -7.82 7.66 7.07
CA ALA A 285 -6.63 7.00 7.58
C ALA A 285 -6.96 6.03 8.73
N ASN A 286 -6.21 4.92 8.81
CA ASN A 286 -6.27 4.01 9.94
C ASN A 286 -5.81 4.74 11.21
N ILE A 287 -6.72 4.84 12.19
CA ILE A 287 -6.50 5.60 13.43
C ILE A 287 -5.35 5.06 14.29
N PHE A 288 -5.00 3.78 14.16
CA PHE A 288 -3.95 3.13 14.96
C PHE A 288 -2.56 3.29 14.36
N THR A 289 -2.44 3.34 13.04
CA THR A 289 -1.15 3.50 12.34
C THR A 289 -0.83 4.95 12.01
N PHE A 290 -1.82 5.83 11.96
CA PHE A 290 -1.61 7.26 11.73
C PHE A 290 -0.63 7.90 12.73
N PRO A 291 -0.70 7.64 14.07
CA PRO A 291 0.30 8.15 15.00
C PRO A 291 1.72 7.69 14.68
N VAL A 292 1.89 6.45 14.20
CA VAL A 292 3.21 5.93 13.80
C VAL A 292 3.76 6.74 12.61
N LEU A 293 2.94 6.97 11.59
CA LEU A 293 3.34 7.73 10.42
C LEU A 293 3.67 9.18 10.78
N ARG A 294 2.79 9.85 11.53
CA ARG A 294 3.00 11.24 11.99
C ARG A 294 4.27 11.40 12.83
N ASP A 295 4.50 10.47 13.76
CA ASP A 295 5.54 10.62 14.78
C ASP A 295 6.92 10.09 14.34
N PHE A 296 6.99 9.35 13.21
CA PHE A 296 8.24 8.75 12.75
C PHE A 296 8.59 9.02 11.28
N ALA A 297 7.69 9.54 10.43
CA ALA A 297 8.00 9.89 9.06
C ALA A 297 8.30 11.38 8.88
N GLU A 298 9.31 11.70 8.06
CA GLU A 298 9.76 13.06 7.80
C GLU A 298 9.05 13.72 6.62
N PHE A 299 8.69 12.95 5.57
CA PHE A 299 8.16 13.51 4.33
C PHE A 299 6.84 12.86 3.95
N PHE A 300 5.88 13.69 3.54
CA PHE A 300 4.59 13.26 3.05
C PHE A 300 4.36 13.86 1.67
N PHE A 301 3.84 13.04 0.74
CA PHE A 301 3.68 13.42 -0.64
C PHE A 301 2.26 13.17 -1.14
N LYS A 302 1.74 14.12 -1.94
CA LYS A 302 0.61 13.93 -2.84
C LYS A 302 1.14 13.75 -4.25
N LEU A 303 0.80 12.64 -4.89
CA LEU A 303 1.38 12.23 -6.16
C LEU A 303 0.33 12.09 -7.24
N PRO A 304 0.44 12.85 -8.34
CA PRO A 304 -0.34 12.64 -9.55
C PRO A 304 -0.05 11.28 -10.19
N ASP A 305 -1.01 10.74 -10.93
CA ASP A 305 -0.93 9.42 -11.56
C ASP A 305 0.24 9.25 -12.53
N TYR A 306 0.67 10.34 -13.21
CA TYR A 306 1.83 10.27 -14.11
C TYR A 306 3.11 9.78 -13.41
N VAL A 307 3.24 10.03 -12.10
CA VAL A 307 4.41 9.62 -11.32
C VAL A 307 4.50 8.10 -11.29
N THR A 308 3.40 7.43 -11.01
CA THR A 308 3.39 5.96 -11.02
C THR A 308 3.54 5.38 -12.41
N GLU A 309 2.96 6.02 -13.44
CA GLU A 309 3.14 5.58 -14.82
C GLU A 309 4.62 5.63 -15.26
N GLU A 310 5.35 6.70 -14.89
CA GLU A 310 6.79 6.80 -15.13
C GLU A 310 7.55 5.67 -14.41
N GLY A 311 7.19 5.37 -13.16
CA GLY A 311 7.74 4.28 -12.37
C GLY A 311 7.48 2.91 -12.99
N MET A 312 6.26 2.63 -13.45
CA MET A 312 5.89 1.37 -14.10
C MET A 312 6.71 1.14 -15.38
N ARG A 313 6.84 2.15 -16.23
CA ARG A 313 7.68 2.09 -17.44
C ARG A 313 9.14 1.79 -17.10
N LYS A 314 9.68 2.45 -16.08
CA LYS A 314 11.08 2.27 -15.66
C LYS A 314 11.32 0.87 -15.09
N LEU A 315 10.46 0.39 -14.22
CA LEU A 315 10.57 -0.94 -13.63
C LEU A 315 10.42 -2.03 -14.70
N SER A 316 9.52 -1.86 -15.66
CA SER A 316 9.38 -2.78 -16.79
C SER A 316 10.68 -2.90 -17.61
N GLN A 317 11.39 -1.77 -17.84
CA GLN A 317 12.71 -1.76 -18.52
C GLN A 317 13.76 -2.51 -17.69
N ALA A 318 13.65 -2.50 -16.36
CA ALA A 318 14.51 -3.24 -15.45
C ALA A 318 14.09 -4.70 -15.25
N GLY A 319 13.06 -5.19 -15.97
CA GLY A 319 12.56 -6.56 -15.86
C GLY A 319 11.68 -6.82 -14.63
N VAL A 320 11.22 -5.78 -13.95
CA VAL A 320 10.33 -5.86 -12.79
C VAL A 320 8.90 -5.49 -13.20
N VAL A 321 7.95 -6.36 -12.90
CA VAL A 321 6.51 -6.12 -13.15
C VAL A 321 5.89 -5.53 -11.89
N ALA A 322 5.65 -4.23 -11.90
CA ALA A 322 5.00 -3.51 -10.79
C ALA A 322 3.72 -2.83 -11.27
N GLY A 323 2.65 -3.00 -10.52
CA GLY A 323 1.38 -2.30 -10.77
C GLY A 323 1.40 -0.85 -10.28
N GLU A 324 0.27 -0.19 -10.43
CA GLU A 324 0.12 1.25 -10.22
C GLU A 324 0.50 1.67 -8.79
N CYS A 325 0.09 0.91 -7.76
CA CYS A 325 0.48 1.21 -6.38
C CYS A 325 1.94 0.81 -6.11
N GLY A 326 2.44 -0.23 -6.79
CA GLY A 326 3.78 -0.78 -6.56
C GLY A 326 4.91 0.09 -7.13
N ALA A 327 4.63 0.85 -8.18
CA ALA A 327 5.64 1.59 -8.94
C ALA A 327 5.82 3.04 -8.49
N VAL A 328 4.91 3.58 -7.68
CA VAL A 328 4.87 5.02 -7.34
C VAL A 328 6.15 5.51 -6.64
N GLY A 329 6.76 4.67 -5.78
CA GLY A 329 8.02 5.02 -5.11
C GLY A 329 9.19 5.18 -6.09
N THR A 330 9.27 4.31 -7.10
CA THR A 330 10.27 4.43 -8.17
C THR A 330 10.04 5.71 -8.97
N GLY A 331 8.79 5.99 -9.35
CA GLY A 331 8.44 7.20 -10.07
C GLY A 331 8.76 8.48 -9.30
N LEU A 332 8.46 8.52 -7.99
CA LEU A 332 8.82 9.67 -7.15
C LEU A 332 10.34 9.86 -7.08
N LEU A 333 11.11 8.80 -6.84
CA LEU A 333 12.57 8.87 -6.79
C LEU A 333 13.16 9.39 -8.10
N MET A 334 12.65 8.93 -9.25
CA MET A 334 13.05 9.42 -10.57
C MET A 334 12.78 10.91 -10.75
N ASN A 335 11.60 11.39 -10.33
CA ASN A 335 11.26 12.80 -10.41
C ASN A 335 12.18 13.64 -9.52
N LEU A 336 12.37 13.25 -8.26
CA LEU A 336 13.20 13.98 -7.30
C LEU A 336 14.66 14.08 -7.72
N CYS A 337 15.22 13.02 -8.28
CA CYS A 337 16.64 12.98 -8.64
C CYS A 337 16.92 13.39 -10.10
N GLY A 338 15.96 13.18 -11.02
CA GLY A 338 16.16 13.37 -12.45
C GLY A 338 15.64 14.70 -13.01
N LYS A 339 14.78 15.43 -12.28
CA LYS A 339 14.17 16.67 -12.79
C LYS A 339 14.59 17.88 -11.92
N GLU A 340 15.10 18.93 -12.55
CA GLU A 340 15.63 20.12 -11.85
C GLU A 340 14.54 20.89 -11.06
N GLU A 341 13.30 20.83 -11.49
CA GLU A 341 12.17 21.47 -10.78
C GLU A 341 11.97 20.91 -9.36
N PHE A 342 12.47 19.71 -9.05
CA PHE A 342 12.40 19.10 -7.72
C PHE A 342 13.71 19.16 -6.93
N ALA A 343 14.72 19.90 -7.42
CA ALA A 343 16.05 20.00 -6.78
C ALA A 343 15.96 20.46 -5.30
N GLU A 344 15.04 21.37 -4.97
CA GLU A 344 14.85 21.83 -3.59
C GLU A 344 14.25 20.73 -2.71
N MET A 345 13.30 19.94 -3.20
CA MET A 345 12.74 18.79 -2.47
C MET A 345 13.84 17.75 -2.25
N LYS A 346 14.60 17.38 -3.29
CA LYS A 346 15.76 16.48 -3.19
C LYS A 346 16.74 16.93 -2.10
N LYS A 347 17.08 18.23 -2.07
CA LYS A 347 17.97 18.82 -1.09
C LYS A 347 17.42 18.73 0.33
N GLN A 348 16.13 19.05 0.53
CA GLN A 348 15.48 18.96 1.85
C GLN A 348 15.42 17.53 2.36
N MET A 349 15.24 16.56 1.48
CA MET A 349 15.30 15.14 1.82
C MET A 349 16.75 14.70 2.11
N GLY A 350 17.76 15.38 1.59
CA GLY A 350 19.16 14.99 1.69
C GLY A 350 19.47 13.77 0.84
N LEU A 351 18.82 13.65 -0.32
CA LEU A 351 19.13 12.63 -1.33
C LEU A 351 20.41 13.04 -2.08
N ASP A 352 21.44 12.22 -1.97
CA ASP A 352 22.79 12.45 -2.52
C ASP A 352 23.45 11.13 -2.97
N GLU A 353 24.72 11.20 -3.36
CA GLU A 353 25.53 10.08 -3.82
C GLU A 353 25.82 9.02 -2.74
N ASN A 354 25.53 9.29 -1.47
CA ASN A 354 25.67 8.34 -0.37
C ASN A 354 24.35 7.67 -0.02
N SER A 355 23.25 8.08 -0.62
CA SER A 355 21.91 7.63 -0.29
C SER A 355 21.69 6.17 -0.71
N VAL A 356 21.26 5.36 0.24
CA VAL A 356 20.74 4.00 0.03
C VAL A 356 19.24 4.02 0.18
N VAL A 357 18.52 3.78 -0.91
CA VAL A 357 17.06 3.90 -0.98
C VAL A 357 16.42 2.51 -0.95
N LEU A 358 15.44 2.32 -0.05
CA LEU A 358 14.60 1.13 0.00
C LEU A 358 13.18 1.47 -0.46
N LEU A 359 12.75 0.77 -1.50
CA LEU A 359 11.41 0.86 -2.10
C LEU A 359 10.65 -0.45 -1.89
N PHE A 360 9.31 -0.37 -1.98
CA PHE A 360 8.42 -1.53 -1.94
C PHE A 360 7.52 -1.55 -3.19
N SER A 361 7.66 -2.57 -4.03
CA SER A 361 6.70 -2.88 -5.09
C SER A 361 5.61 -3.75 -4.48
N THR A 362 4.50 -3.14 -4.09
CA THR A 362 3.45 -3.79 -3.30
C THR A 362 2.54 -4.71 -4.11
N GLU A 363 2.56 -4.58 -5.44
CA GLU A 363 1.76 -5.40 -6.35
C GLU A 363 2.40 -5.50 -7.73
N GLY A 364 2.09 -6.58 -8.44
CA GLY A 364 2.38 -6.74 -9.86
C GLY A 364 1.25 -6.18 -10.74
N ASN A 365 1.14 -6.68 -11.98
CA ASN A 365 0.09 -6.29 -12.92
C ASN A 365 -1.28 -6.89 -12.53
N THR A 366 -1.91 -6.33 -11.53
CA THR A 366 -3.24 -6.75 -11.05
C THR A 366 -4.37 -6.32 -11.99
N ASP A 367 -4.10 -5.38 -12.90
CA ASP A 367 -4.91 -4.99 -14.04
C ASP A 367 -4.04 -5.07 -15.31
N PRO A 368 -4.05 -6.22 -16.02
CA PRO A 368 -3.19 -6.45 -17.17
C PRO A 368 -3.39 -5.45 -18.32
N ASP A 369 -4.62 -5.03 -18.58
CA ASP A 369 -4.94 -4.10 -19.67
C ASP A 369 -4.39 -2.71 -19.36
N SER A 370 -4.58 -2.22 -18.14
CA SER A 370 -4.00 -0.96 -17.67
C SER A 370 -2.47 -1.00 -17.68
N TYR A 371 -1.88 -2.09 -17.19
CA TYR A 371 -0.43 -2.28 -17.19
C TYR A 371 0.15 -2.21 -18.62
N GLU A 372 -0.40 -2.97 -19.57
CA GLU A 372 0.10 -2.96 -20.94
C GLU A 372 -0.01 -1.58 -21.59
N ARG A 373 -1.15 -0.91 -21.42
CA ARG A 373 -1.37 0.43 -21.91
C ARG A 373 -0.31 1.41 -21.41
N ILE A 374 -0.04 1.40 -20.09
CA ILE A 374 0.92 2.31 -19.46
C ILE A 374 2.33 2.01 -19.93
N VAL A 375 2.75 0.74 -19.88
CA VAL A 375 4.12 0.33 -20.23
C VAL A 375 4.43 0.54 -21.70
N LYS A 376 3.46 0.34 -22.60
CA LYS A 376 3.60 0.61 -24.03
C LYS A 376 3.54 2.10 -24.38
N GLY A 377 3.27 2.98 -23.41
CA GLY A 377 3.20 4.43 -23.62
C GLY A 377 2.00 4.87 -24.46
N GLN A 378 0.94 4.06 -24.55
CA GLN A 378 -0.29 4.45 -25.18
C GLN A 378 -1.01 5.47 -24.28
N ALA A 379 -1.37 6.65 -24.85
CA ALA A 379 -2.16 7.63 -24.11
C ALA A 379 -3.44 6.95 -23.60
N ALA A 380 -3.90 7.35 -22.40
CA ALA A 380 -5.23 6.99 -21.97
C ALA A 380 -6.21 7.50 -23.06
N ASP A 381 -6.74 6.60 -23.86
CA ASP A 381 -7.96 6.93 -24.57
C ASP A 381 -8.94 7.34 -23.48
N ASN A 382 -9.54 8.52 -23.61
CA ASN A 382 -10.66 8.95 -22.77
C ASN A 382 -11.78 7.91 -22.93
N CYS A 383 -11.58 6.73 -22.38
CA CYS A 383 -12.59 5.71 -22.25
C CYS A 383 -13.56 6.24 -21.20
N GLY A 384 -14.60 6.87 -21.77
CA GLY A 384 -15.62 7.56 -21.04
C GLY A 384 -16.10 6.73 -19.86
N VAL A 385 -16.22 7.42 -18.75
CA VAL A 385 -17.16 7.09 -17.69
C VAL A 385 -18.44 6.55 -18.36
N ARG A 386 -18.67 5.25 -18.23
CA ARG A 386 -19.97 4.66 -18.45
C ARG A 386 -20.58 4.23 -17.13
#